data_1e91f40ca597cb8b28cd813bc13aa5ef
#
_entry.id   1e91f40ca597cb8b28cd813bc13aa5ef
#
_cell.length_a   1.000
_cell.length_b   1.000
_cell.length_c   1.000
_cell.angle_alpha   90.00
_cell.angle_beta   90.00
_cell.angle_gamma   90.00
#
_symmetry.space_group_name_H-M   'P 1'
#
loop_
_entity.id
_entity.type
_entity.pdbx_description
1 polymer ?
#
loop_
_entity_poly.entity_id
_entity_poly.type
_entity_poly.pdbx_seq_one_letter_code
_entity_poly.pdbx_strand_id
1 'polypeptide(L)'
;MNTTIAQQIADEGGVEAYLHAQQHKSLLRFLTCGSVDDGKSTLIGRLLHDTRQIYEDQLSSLHNDSKRHGTQGEKLDLALLVDGLQAEREQGITIDVAYRYFSTEKRKFIIADTPGHEQYTRNMATGASTCELAILLIDARKGVLDQTRRHSFISTLLGIKHLVVAINKMDLVNFSEEKFDEIRQSYLTFAEQLPGNLDIRFVPLSALEGDNVASQSANMPWYSGPTLLEVLETVQIQRVVDTQPMRFPVQYVNRPNLDFRGFSGTIASGSVKVGQRVKALPSGVESSIARIVTFDGDLPEAGAGEAVTLVLKDEIDISRGDLLVDAHETLAAVHGAAVDVVWMAEQPLKAGQSYDIKIAGKKTRARVDGIQFQVDINNLTQREVAELPLNGIGLVDLTFDEPLVLDQYQQNPVTGGLIFIDRLSNVTVGAGMVREPNDKATVTSEFSEFELELNALVRKHFPHWGARDLLGGK
;
A
#
# COMPACT_ATOMS: atom_id res chain seq x y z
N MET A 1 5.12 36.13 1.58
CA MET A 1 6.30 36.66 2.28
C MET A 1 7.26 35.52 2.56
N ASN A 2 8.54 35.69 2.22
CA ASN A 2 9.55 34.66 2.48
C ASN A 2 9.91 34.63 3.95
N THR A 3 9.26 33.79 4.74
CA THR A 3 9.75 33.51 6.08
C THR A 3 10.96 32.60 5.93
N THR A 4 12.14 33.12 6.18
CA THR A 4 13.37 32.28 6.24
C THR A 4 13.25 31.33 7.44
N ILE A 5 13.93 30.17 7.41
CA ILE A 5 13.99 29.24 8.54
C ILE A 5 14.36 29.98 9.84
N ALA A 6 15.26 30.97 9.77
CA ALA A 6 15.62 31.82 10.89
C ALA A 6 14.44 32.63 11.46
N GLN A 7 13.53 33.06 10.61
CA GLN A 7 12.34 33.81 10.99
C GLN A 7 11.26 32.88 11.57
N GLN A 8 11.10 31.69 11.03
CA GLN A 8 10.22 30.64 11.60
C GLN A 8 10.70 30.21 12.99
N ILE A 9 12.00 30.03 13.18
CA ILE A 9 12.60 29.75 14.50
C ILE A 9 12.33 30.90 15.50
N ALA A 10 12.41 32.15 15.06
CA ALA A 10 12.13 33.30 15.92
C ALA A 10 10.63 33.40 16.27
N ASP A 11 9.74 33.15 15.30
CA ASP A 11 8.28 33.21 15.47
C ASP A 11 7.76 32.11 16.40
N GLU A 12 8.40 30.91 16.39
CA GLU A 12 8.05 29.76 17.25
C GLU A 12 8.72 29.83 18.66
N GLY A 13 9.53 30.86 18.93
CA GLY A 13 10.11 31.07 20.26
C GLY A 13 11.45 30.37 20.50
N GLY A 14 12.15 29.98 19.44
CA GLY A 14 13.49 29.40 19.46
C GLY A 14 13.64 28.04 18.78
N VAL A 15 14.89 27.57 18.67
CA VAL A 15 15.23 26.36 17.95
C VAL A 15 14.55 25.11 18.53
N GLU A 16 14.47 25.00 19.86
CA GLU A 16 13.84 23.83 20.52
C GLU A 16 12.34 23.79 20.26
N ALA A 17 11.63 24.93 20.37
CA ALA A 17 10.21 25.02 20.08
C ALA A 17 9.92 24.73 18.59
N TYR A 18 10.75 25.25 17.68
CA TYR A 18 10.69 24.95 16.25
C TYR A 18 10.86 23.46 15.97
N LEU A 19 11.90 22.82 16.55
CA LEU A 19 12.12 21.38 16.35
C LEU A 19 10.97 20.55 16.91
N HIS A 20 10.44 20.92 18.08
CA HIS A 20 9.30 20.25 18.68
C HIS A 20 8.05 20.39 17.81
N ALA A 21 7.74 21.58 17.29
CA ALA A 21 6.64 21.80 16.36
C ALA A 21 6.83 20.98 15.07
N GLN A 22 8.05 20.94 14.53
CA GLN A 22 8.36 20.15 13.35
C GLN A 22 8.21 18.62 13.58
N GLN A 23 8.56 18.13 14.77
CA GLN A 23 8.39 16.71 15.11
C GLN A 23 6.92 16.30 15.18
N HIS A 24 6.03 17.18 15.62
CA HIS A 24 4.61 16.93 15.84
C HIS A 24 3.71 17.26 14.64
N LYS A 25 4.27 17.79 13.53
CA LYS A 25 3.51 17.97 12.29
C LYS A 25 2.97 16.63 11.79
N SER A 26 1.68 16.59 11.48
CA SER A 26 1.07 15.40 10.87
C SER A 26 1.74 15.07 9.53
N LEU A 27 1.83 13.79 9.21
CA LEU A 27 2.37 13.28 7.96
C LEU A 27 1.24 12.73 7.11
N LEU A 28 1.21 13.07 5.83
CA LEU A 28 0.35 12.46 4.82
C LEU A 28 1.21 11.78 3.75
N ARG A 29 0.95 10.50 3.52
CA ARG A 29 1.50 9.76 2.39
C ARG A 29 0.44 9.66 1.32
N PHE A 30 0.77 10.11 0.11
CA PHE A 30 -0.14 10.02 -1.02
C PHE A 30 0.59 9.59 -2.29
N LEU A 31 -0.14 8.93 -3.18
CA LEU A 31 0.39 8.59 -4.49
C LEU A 31 -0.26 9.44 -5.58
N THR A 32 0.46 9.60 -6.68
CA THR A 32 -0.09 10.11 -7.94
C THR A 32 -0.23 8.95 -8.91
N CYS A 33 -1.40 8.78 -9.48
CA CYS A 33 -1.68 7.76 -10.48
C CYS A 33 -2.60 8.30 -11.59
N GLY A 34 -2.68 7.59 -12.69
CA GLY A 34 -3.36 8.02 -13.92
C GLY A 34 -2.67 7.41 -15.13
N SER A 35 -3.21 7.63 -16.31
CA SER A 35 -2.63 7.12 -17.56
C SER A 35 -1.30 7.81 -17.91
N VAL A 36 -0.61 7.27 -18.89
CA VAL A 36 0.56 7.94 -19.49
C VAL A 36 0.11 9.29 -20.07
N ASP A 37 0.92 10.30 -19.89
CA ASP A 37 0.69 11.69 -20.34
C ASP A 37 -0.47 12.44 -19.64
N ASP A 38 -1.05 11.92 -18.56
CA ASP A 38 -2.04 12.68 -17.79
C ASP A 38 -1.42 13.82 -16.96
N GLY A 39 -0.08 13.89 -16.87
CA GLY A 39 0.67 14.99 -16.26
C GLY A 39 1.05 14.75 -14.79
N LYS A 40 1.27 13.49 -14.38
CA LYS A 40 1.69 13.13 -13.01
C LYS A 40 2.98 13.81 -12.59
N SER A 41 4.06 13.63 -13.36
CA SER A 41 5.38 14.22 -13.06
C SER A 41 5.32 15.75 -13.08
N THR A 42 4.54 16.33 -14.02
CA THR A 42 4.31 17.78 -14.09
C THR A 42 3.62 18.29 -12.81
N LEU A 43 2.60 17.57 -12.30
CA LEU A 43 1.88 17.95 -11.08
C LEU A 43 2.79 17.88 -9.86
N ILE A 44 3.60 16.82 -9.73
CA ILE A 44 4.55 16.67 -8.62
C ILE A 44 5.58 17.79 -8.68
N GLY A 45 6.17 18.04 -9.85
CA GLY A 45 7.10 19.14 -10.04
C GLY A 45 6.49 20.50 -9.71
N ARG A 46 5.21 20.73 -10.07
CA ARG A 46 4.45 21.93 -9.72
C ARG A 46 4.25 22.07 -8.21
N LEU A 47 3.84 21.01 -7.52
CA LEU A 47 3.72 21.04 -6.07
C LEU A 47 5.03 21.37 -5.37
N LEU A 48 6.14 20.74 -5.79
CA LEU A 48 7.47 21.02 -5.25
C LEU A 48 7.93 22.47 -5.53
N HIS A 49 7.64 22.97 -6.74
CA HIS A 49 7.95 24.35 -7.11
C HIS A 49 7.15 25.36 -6.28
N ASP A 50 5.83 25.22 -6.22
CA ASP A 50 4.94 26.19 -5.60
C ASP A 50 5.07 26.18 -4.08
N THR A 51 5.46 25.04 -3.47
CA THR A 51 5.81 24.92 -2.04
C THR A 51 7.25 25.32 -1.74
N ARG A 52 8.02 25.80 -2.74
CA ARG A 52 9.40 26.26 -2.61
C ARG A 52 10.38 25.25 -2.03
N GLN A 53 10.18 23.98 -2.37
CA GLN A 53 11.06 22.90 -1.94
C GLN A 53 12.20 22.60 -2.94
N ILE A 54 12.37 23.45 -3.97
CA ILE A 54 13.42 23.35 -4.97
C ILE A 54 14.50 24.38 -4.65
N TYR A 55 15.73 23.92 -4.51
CA TYR A 55 16.87 24.78 -4.26
C TYR A 55 17.29 25.56 -5.54
N GLU A 56 17.94 26.70 -5.37
CA GLU A 56 18.33 27.59 -6.49
C GLU A 56 19.24 26.92 -7.52
N ASP A 57 20.15 26.04 -7.07
CA ASP A 57 21.01 25.26 -7.94
C ASP A 57 20.22 24.25 -8.79
N GLN A 58 19.21 23.60 -8.20
CA GLN A 58 18.30 22.71 -8.91
C GLN A 58 17.44 23.47 -9.91
N LEU A 59 16.94 24.66 -9.56
CA LEU A 59 16.20 25.51 -10.50
C LEU A 59 17.06 25.95 -11.68
N SER A 60 18.33 26.28 -11.43
CA SER A 60 19.27 26.67 -12.46
C SER A 60 19.61 25.51 -13.41
N SER A 61 19.77 24.30 -12.87
CA SER A 61 19.94 23.09 -13.65
C SER A 61 18.70 22.80 -14.49
N LEU A 62 17.52 22.89 -13.88
CA LEU A 62 16.23 22.65 -14.54
C LEU A 62 16.01 23.59 -15.73
N HIS A 63 16.37 24.89 -15.60
CA HIS A 63 16.33 25.83 -16.71
C HIS A 63 17.20 25.41 -17.89
N ASN A 64 18.38 24.88 -17.63
CA ASN A 64 19.29 24.39 -18.67
C ASN A 64 18.78 23.08 -19.30
N ASP A 65 18.27 22.18 -18.49
CA ASP A 65 17.74 20.89 -18.94
C ASP A 65 16.43 21.06 -19.72
N SER A 66 15.55 21.99 -19.30
CA SER A 66 14.33 22.33 -20.02
C SER A 66 14.61 22.85 -21.44
N LYS A 67 15.69 23.60 -21.62
CA LYS A 67 16.12 24.08 -22.96
C LYS A 67 16.66 22.96 -23.86
N ARG A 68 17.22 21.90 -23.27
CA ARG A 68 17.86 20.78 -24.00
C ARG A 68 16.93 19.62 -24.26
N HIS A 69 16.09 19.30 -23.27
CA HIS A 69 15.28 18.08 -23.24
C HIS A 69 13.81 18.33 -22.95
N GLY A 70 13.42 19.60 -22.68
CA GLY A 70 12.05 19.94 -22.31
C GLY A 70 11.06 19.71 -23.45
N THR A 71 9.87 19.24 -23.09
CA THR A 71 8.75 18.98 -24.01
C THR A 71 7.76 20.15 -24.09
N GLN A 72 7.95 21.20 -23.25
CA GLN A 72 7.00 22.31 -23.05
C GLN A 72 7.37 23.60 -23.78
N GLY A 73 8.22 23.52 -24.80
CA GLY A 73 8.69 24.68 -25.58
C GLY A 73 9.58 25.62 -24.76
N GLU A 74 9.22 26.90 -24.63
CA GLU A 74 9.98 27.88 -23.85
C GLU A 74 9.66 27.85 -22.35
N LYS A 75 8.62 27.13 -21.92
CA LYS A 75 8.23 27.04 -20.54
C LYS A 75 9.13 26.06 -19.77
N LEU A 76 9.25 26.30 -18.46
CA LEU A 76 9.99 25.43 -17.57
C LEU A 76 9.32 24.05 -17.50
N ASP A 77 10.04 23.01 -17.86
CA ASP A 77 9.52 21.64 -17.78
C ASP A 77 9.76 21.05 -16.39
N LEU A 78 8.74 21.21 -15.53
CA LEU A 78 8.79 20.75 -14.14
C LEU A 78 8.79 19.21 -14.01
N ALA A 79 8.44 18.47 -15.05
CA ALA A 79 8.50 17.01 -15.04
C ALA A 79 9.94 16.52 -14.89
N LEU A 80 10.92 17.22 -15.46
CA LEU A 80 12.34 16.89 -15.38
C LEU A 80 12.90 16.90 -13.93
N LEU A 81 12.21 17.54 -12.98
CA LEU A 81 12.58 17.49 -11.56
C LEU A 81 12.34 16.12 -10.95
N VAL A 82 11.42 15.37 -11.51
CA VAL A 82 10.91 14.13 -10.94
C VAL A 82 11.60 12.93 -11.57
N ASP A 83 11.95 13.00 -12.84
CA ASP A 83 12.58 11.93 -13.61
C ASP A 83 13.99 11.62 -13.07
N GLY A 84 14.07 10.57 -12.25
CA GLY A 84 15.30 10.20 -11.54
C GLY A 84 16.23 9.28 -12.32
N LEU A 85 15.67 8.36 -13.10
CA LEU A 85 16.41 7.37 -13.86
C LEU A 85 16.72 7.89 -15.28
N GLN A 86 17.89 7.53 -15.81
CA GLN A 86 18.24 7.88 -17.18
C GLN A 86 17.22 7.30 -18.17
N ALA A 87 16.77 6.05 -17.95
CA ALA A 87 15.75 5.41 -18.78
C ALA A 87 14.39 6.12 -18.73
N GLU A 88 14.00 6.71 -17.60
CA GLU A 88 12.79 7.51 -17.47
C GLU A 88 12.88 8.79 -18.28
N ARG A 89 14.03 9.48 -18.22
CA ARG A 89 14.30 10.69 -19.02
C ARG A 89 14.33 10.41 -20.53
N GLU A 90 14.90 9.29 -20.96
CA GLU A 90 14.97 8.90 -22.37
C GLU A 90 13.60 8.47 -22.92
N GLN A 91 12.77 7.82 -22.10
CA GLN A 91 11.45 7.32 -22.52
C GLN A 91 10.31 8.27 -22.18
N GLY A 92 10.52 9.25 -21.30
CA GLY A 92 9.49 10.18 -20.83
C GLY A 92 8.38 9.52 -20.03
N ILE A 93 8.67 8.38 -19.35
CA ILE A 93 7.70 7.65 -18.52
C ILE A 93 8.33 7.28 -17.18
N THR A 94 7.53 7.29 -16.12
CA THR A 94 7.90 6.71 -14.81
C THR A 94 7.92 5.20 -14.92
N ILE A 95 9.00 4.57 -14.48
CA ILE A 95 9.19 3.10 -14.51
C ILE A 95 9.06 2.50 -13.12
N ASP A 96 9.75 3.09 -12.13
CA ASP A 96 9.77 2.63 -10.76
C ASP A 96 9.06 3.60 -9.82
N VAL A 97 8.77 3.18 -8.58
CA VAL A 97 8.19 4.07 -7.58
C VAL A 97 9.28 5.00 -7.05
N ALA A 98 9.09 6.29 -7.22
CA ALA A 98 9.95 7.30 -6.65
C ALA A 98 9.26 8.01 -5.49
N TYR A 99 9.96 8.14 -4.35
CA TYR A 99 9.44 8.88 -3.22
C TYR A 99 10.01 10.28 -3.18
N ARG A 100 9.13 11.27 -3.04
CA ARG A 100 9.48 12.68 -2.89
C ARG A 100 8.91 13.22 -1.58
N TYR A 101 9.61 14.18 -1.01
CA TYR A 101 9.28 14.73 0.29
C TYR A 101 9.11 16.23 0.16
N PHE A 102 8.08 16.77 0.76
CA PHE A 102 7.94 18.20 0.97
C PHE A 102 7.15 18.50 2.24
N SER A 103 7.17 19.74 2.68
CA SER A 103 6.42 20.19 3.84
C SER A 103 5.86 21.57 3.62
N THR A 104 4.69 21.84 4.21
CA THR A 104 4.14 23.16 4.38
C THR A 104 4.22 23.56 5.86
N GLU A 105 3.75 24.75 6.20
CA GLU A 105 3.64 25.15 7.60
C GLU A 105 2.70 24.21 8.38
N LYS A 106 1.70 23.62 7.73
CA LYS A 106 0.65 22.81 8.36
C LYS A 106 0.98 21.31 8.43
N ARG A 107 1.65 20.75 7.40
CA ARG A 107 1.76 19.30 7.24
C ARG A 107 3.04 18.88 6.51
N LYS A 108 3.51 17.67 6.81
CA LYS A 108 4.56 16.98 6.04
C LYS A 108 3.92 16.02 5.02
N PHE A 109 4.60 15.83 3.89
CA PHE A 109 4.11 15.00 2.81
C PHE A 109 5.18 14.06 2.29
N ILE A 110 4.74 12.83 1.96
CA ILE A 110 5.51 11.88 1.16
C ILE A 110 4.67 11.58 -0.07
N ILE A 111 5.22 11.87 -1.25
CA ILE A 111 4.63 11.53 -2.54
C ILE A 111 5.22 10.21 -3.00
N ALA A 112 4.38 9.24 -3.34
CA ALA A 112 4.78 8.10 -4.14
C ALA A 112 4.42 8.38 -5.60
N ASP A 113 5.42 8.70 -6.42
CA ASP A 113 5.23 8.82 -7.86
C ASP A 113 5.16 7.42 -8.46
N THR A 114 4.06 7.12 -9.14
CA THR A 114 3.80 5.77 -9.66
C THR A 114 3.64 5.76 -11.17
N PRO A 115 4.10 4.68 -11.83
CA PRO A 115 3.99 4.55 -13.28
C PRO A 115 2.53 4.56 -13.76
N GLY A 116 2.30 5.16 -14.93
CA GLY A 116 0.98 5.16 -15.59
C GLY A 116 0.76 3.99 -16.54
N HIS A 117 1.81 3.28 -16.94
CA HIS A 117 1.72 2.19 -17.92
C HIS A 117 1.32 0.86 -17.25
N GLU A 118 0.45 0.08 -17.89
CA GLU A 118 -0.10 -1.15 -17.30
C GLU A 118 0.97 -2.21 -17.00
N GLN A 119 2.07 -2.25 -17.74
CA GLN A 119 3.20 -3.16 -17.48
C GLN A 119 3.84 -2.94 -16.11
N TYR A 120 3.69 -1.77 -15.53
CA TYR A 120 4.24 -1.39 -14.24
C TYR A 120 3.19 -1.35 -13.12
N THR A 121 2.05 -2.02 -13.28
CA THR A 121 0.97 -2.11 -12.28
C THR A 121 1.49 -2.55 -10.91
N ARG A 122 2.50 -3.44 -10.85
CA ARG A 122 3.12 -3.86 -9.58
C ARG A 122 3.77 -2.70 -8.83
N ASN A 123 4.42 -1.78 -9.55
CA ASN A 123 5.08 -0.62 -8.94
C ASN A 123 4.01 0.35 -8.42
N MET A 124 2.92 0.53 -9.17
CA MET A 124 1.74 1.30 -8.69
C MET A 124 1.16 0.68 -7.41
N ALA A 125 0.93 -0.64 -7.38
CA ALA A 125 0.42 -1.33 -6.19
C ALA A 125 1.39 -1.20 -4.99
N THR A 126 2.70 -1.25 -5.23
CA THR A 126 3.72 -1.04 -4.19
C THR A 126 3.63 0.37 -3.60
N GLY A 127 3.51 1.41 -4.44
CA GLY A 127 3.31 2.79 -3.98
C GLY A 127 2.01 2.95 -3.19
N ALA A 128 0.90 2.41 -3.72
CA ALA A 128 -0.42 2.51 -3.11
C ALA A 128 -0.50 1.84 -1.73
N SER A 129 0.22 0.72 -1.52
CA SER A 129 0.18 -0.02 -0.25
C SER A 129 0.71 0.76 0.96
N THR A 130 1.42 1.86 0.73
CA THR A 130 2.00 2.70 1.79
C THR A 130 1.31 4.05 1.93
N CYS A 131 0.31 4.35 1.11
CA CYS A 131 -0.34 5.66 1.03
C CYS A 131 -1.73 5.66 1.68
N GLU A 132 -2.13 6.82 2.17
CA GLU A 132 -3.42 7.07 2.81
C GLU A 132 -4.40 7.80 1.88
N LEU A 133 -3.89 8.40 0.78
CA LEU A 133 -4.66 9.16 -0.21
C LEU A 133 -4.11 8.89 -1.61
N ALA A 134 -4.99 8.83 -2.61
CA ALA A 134 -4.60 8.74 -4.02
C ALA A 134 -5.06 9.98 -4.79
N ILE A 135 -4.14 10.59 -5.55
CA ILE A 135 -4.45 11.60 -6.55
C ILE A 135 -4.55 10.90 -7.91
N LEU A 136 -5.76 10.83 -8.43
CA LEU A 136 -6.08 10.24 -9.73
C LEU A 136 -6.12 11.34 -10.78
N LEU A 137 -5.11 11.39 -11.64
CA LEU A 137 -5.09 12.38 -12.72
C LEU A 137 -5.91 11.89 -13.92
N ILE A 138 -6.69 12.79 -14.47
CA ILE A 138 -7.48 12.59 -15.69
C ILE A 138 -7.19 13.75 -16.64
N ASP A 139 -6.72 13.47 -17.84
CA ASP A 139 -6.60 14.47 -18.91
C ASP A 139 -8.02 14.89 -19.35
N ALA A 140 -8.35 16.17 -19.20
CA ALA A 140 -9.67 16.72 -19.51
C ALA A 140 -10.12 16.48 -20.97
N ARG A 141 -9.18 16.27 -21.90
CA ARG A 141 -9.48 15.95 -23.30
C ARG A 141 -9.91 14.50 -23.49
N LYS A 142 -9.39 13.57 -22.63
CA LYS A 142 -9.56 12.12 -22.79
C LYS A 142 -10.68 11.55 -21.92
N GLY A 143 -10.94 12.16 -20.75
CA GLY A 143 -11.90 11.67 -19.77
C GLY A 143 -11.43 10.41 -19.04
N VAL A 144 -12.38 9.64 -18.48
CA VAL A 144 -12.12 8.45 -17.66
C VAL A 144 -11.70 7.27 -18.55
N LEU A 145 -10.43 6.85 -18.44
CA LEU A 145 -9.83 5.74 -19.20
C LEU A 145 -9.77 4.45 -18.34
N ASP A 146 -9.51 3.32 -19.00
CA ASP A 146 -9.35 2.01 -18.34
C ASP A 146 -8.27 2.01 -17.27
N GLN A 147 -7.16 2.72 -17.50
CA GLN A 147 -6.11 2.86 -16.48
C GLN A 147 -6.57 3.67 -15.27
N THR A 148 -7.39 4.69 -15.46
CA THR A 148 -7.99 5.45 -14.35
C THR A 148 -8.86 4.52 -13.49
N ARG A 149 -9.67 3.67 -14.12
CA ARG A 149 -10.52 2.68 -13.45
C ARG A 149 -9.68 1.64 -12.69
N ARG A 150 -8.64 1.09 -13.34
CA ARG A 150 -7.69 0.13 -12.74
C ARG A 150 -7.00 0.71 -11.52
N HIS A 151 -6.46 1.91 -11.63
CA HIS A 151 -5.76 2.56 -10.53
C HIS A 151 -6.69 2.90 -9.37
N SER A 152 -7.93 3.34 -9.65
CA SER A 152 -8.95 3.55 -8.63
C SER A 152 -9.27 2.26 -7.89
N PHE A 153 -9.50 1.17 -8.63
CA PHE A 153 -9.83 -0.13 -8.03
C PHE A 153 -8.66 -0.69 -7.18
N ILE A 154 -7.43 -0.66 -7.69
CA ILE A 154 -6.26 -1.12 -6.94
C ILE A 154 -6.06 -0.27 -5.68
N SER A 155 -6.19 1.06 -5.78
CA SER A 155 -6.06 1.95 -4.62
C SER A 155 -7.08 1.62 -3.53
N THR A 156 -8.34 1.41 -3.90
CA THR A 156 -9.40 1.06 -2.94
C THR A 156 -9.23 -0.36 -2.37
N LEU A 157 -8.79 -1.31 -3.19
CA LEU A 157 -8.48 -2.67 -2.75
C LEU A 157 -7.35 -2.67 -1.71
N LEU A 158 -6.35 -1.81 -1.88
CA LEU A 158 -5.24 -1.58 -0.95
C LEU A 158 -5.61 -0.68 0.25
N GLY A 159 -6.90 -0.37 0.45
CA GLY A 159 -7.42 0.28 1.64
C GLY A 159 -7.40 1.82 1.60
N ILE A 160 -7.05 2.43 0.49
CA ILE A 160 -7.12 3.90 0.33
C ILE A 160 -8.58 4.33 0.24
N LYS A 161 -9.00 5.19 1.17
CA LYS A 161 -10.37 5.69 1.26
C LYS A 161 -10.54 7.11 0.73
N HIS A 162 -9.45 7.87 0.64
CA HIS A 162 -9.44 9.26 0.18
C HIS A 162 -8.92 9.34 -1.25
N LEU A 163 -9.80 9.68 -2.19
CA LEU A 163 -9.49 9.82 -3.61
C LEU A 163 -9.65 11.28 -4.02
N VAL A 164 -8.60 11.86 -4.57
CA VAL A 164 -8.65 13.18 -5.20
C VAL A 164 -8.58 12.98 -6.71
N VAL A 165 -9.69 13.20 -7.39
CA VAL A 165 -9.78 13.14 -8.84
C VAL A 165 -9.37 14.52 -9.38
N ALA A 166 -8.13 14.60 -9.84
CA ALA A 166 -7.54 15.81 -10.41
C ALA A 166 -7.79 15.84 -11.92
N ILE A 167 -8.79 16.61 -12.35
CA ILE A 167 -9.08 16.80 -13.77
C ILE A 167 -8.11 17.83 -14.33
N ASN A 168 -7.04 17.31 -14.94
CA ASN A 168 -5.88 18.07 -15.36
C ASN A 168 -5.98 18.52 -16.83
N LYS A 169 -5.14 19.50 -17.19
CA LYS A 169 -5.06 20.10 -18.52
C LYS A 169 -6.35 20.84 -18.90
N MET A 170 -6.97 21.49 -17.92
CA MET A 170 -8.16 22.31 -18.12
C MET A 170 -7.89 23.48 -19.10
N ASP A 171 -6.63 23.95 -19.16
CA ASP A 171 -6.16 24.92 -20.13
C ASP A 171 -6.38 24.48 -21.59
N LEU A 172 -6.29 23.17 -21.87
CA LEU A 172 -6.46 22.61 -23.22
C LEU A 172 -7.93 22.40 -23.63
N VAL A 173 -8.87 22.60 -22.69
CA VAL A 173 -10.31 22.56 -22.94
C VAL A 173 -10.98 23.92 -22.58
N ASN A 174 -10.19 25.00 -22.65
CA ASN A 174 -10.63 26.38 -22.37
C ASN A 174 -11.29 26.53 -20.98
N PHE A 175 -10.80 25.80 -19.97
CA PHE A 175 -11.28 25.82 -18.59
C PHE A 175 -12.80 25.58 -18.45
N SER A 176 -13.38 24.74 -19.32
CA SER A 176 -14.81 24.49 -19.43
C SER A 176 -15.39 23.79 -18.20
N GLU A 177 -16.35 24.40 -17.55
CA GLU A 177 -17.16 23.81 -16.46
C GLU A 177 -17.94 22.59 -16.94
N GLU A 178 -18.56 22.67 -18.12
CA GLU A 178 -19.32 21.56 -18.71
C GLU A 178 -18.45 20.31 -18.88
N LYS A 179 -17.20 20.49 -19.35
CA LYS A 179 -16.27 19.37 -19.52
C LYS A 179 -15.83 18.76 -18.18
N PHE A 180 -15.65 19.60 -17.17
CA PHE A 180 -15.38 19.16 -15.82
C PHE A 180 -16.54 18.31 -15.27
N ASP A 181 -17.79 18.80 -15.39
CA ASP A 181 -18.96 18.10 -14.89
C ASP A 181 -19.24 16.78 -15.62
N GLU A 182 -19.02 16.73 -16.95
CA GLU A 182 -19.10 15.49 -17.74
C GLU A 182 -18.16 14.41 -17.17
N ILE A 183 -16.90 14.76 -16.96
CA ILE A 183 -15.88 13.82 -16.45
C ILE A 183 -16.20 13.42 -15.00
N ARG A 184 -16.58 14.38 -14.17
CA ARG A 184 -16.98 14.15 -12.79
C ARG A 184 -18.14 13.15 -12.71
N GLN A 185 -19.19 13.35 -13.50
CA GLN A 185 -20.36 12.45 -13.52
C GLN A 185 -19.99 11.05 -14.01
N SER A 186 -19.17 10.95 -15.07
CA SER A 186 -18.66 9.69 -15.60
C SER A 186 -17.87 8.92 -14.54
N TYR A 187 -17.01 9.61 -13.78
CA TYR A 187 -16.22 8.99 -12.73
C TYR A 187 -17.11 8.55 -11.55
N LEU A 188 -18.08 9.36 -11.12
CA LEU A 188 -18.98 9.01 -10.01
C LEU A 188 -19.80 7.76 -10.33
N THR A 189 -20.33 7.64 -11.55
CA THR A 189 -21.06 6.43 -11.99
C THR A 189 -20.18 5.17 -11.91
N PHE A 190 -18.91 5.28 -12.25
CA PHE A 190 -17.96 4.18 -12.07
C PHE A 190 -17.68 3.93 -10.59
N ALA A 191 -17.47 4.98 -9.80
CA ALA A 191 -17.07 4.89 -8.40
C ALA A 191 -18.14 4.27 -7.48
N GLU A 192 -19.43 4.30 -7.87
CA GLU A 192 -20.51 3.60 -7.15
C GLU A 192 -20.26 2.09 -7.00
N GLN A 193 -19.43 1.51 -7.90
CA GLN A 193 -19.10 0.08 -7.90
C GLN A 193 -17.81 -0.23 -7.13
N LEU A 194 -17.06 0.80 -6.71
CA LEU A 194 -15.83 0.61 -5.96
C LEU A 194 -16.13 0.12 -4.53
N PRO A 195 -15.28 -0.74 -3.96
CA PRO A 195 -15.49 -1.25 -2.61
C PRO A 195 -15.23 -0.17 -1.54
N GLY A 196 -16.05 -0.18 -0.48
CA GLY A 196 -15.86 0.65 0.70
C GLY A 196 -16.59 1.99 0.67
N ASN A 197 -16.47 2.75 1.76
CA ASN A 197 -16.99 4.11 1.86
C ASN A 197 -15.86 5.09 1.52
N LEU A 198 -15.95 5.73 0.36
CA LEU A 198 -14.89 6.56 -0.21
C LEU A 198 -15.21 8.05 -0.04
N ASP A 199 -14.19 8.83 0.38
CA ASP A 199 -14.17 10.29 0.30
C ASP A 199 -13.58 10.68 -1.05
N ILE A 200 -14.41 11.06 -2.01
CA ILE A 200 -14.00 11.41 -3.36
C ILE A 200 -14.15 12.92 -3.56
N ARG A 201 -13.04 13.58 -3.86
CA ARG A 201 -12.99 15.01 -4.13
C ARG A 201 -12.53 15.27 -5.53
N PHE A 202 -13.11 16.27 -6.19
CA PHE A 202 -12.79 16.65 -7.56
C PHE A 202 -12.13 18.03 -7.56
N VAL A 203 -11.00 18.14 -8.25
CA VAL A 203 -10.28 19.40 -8.42
C VAL A 203 -9.97 19.60 -9.90
N PRO A 204 -10.57 20.63 -10.57
CA PRO A 204 -10.16 21.02 -11.91
C PRO A 204 -8.86 21.79 -11.82
N LEU A 205 -7.84 21.39 -12.58
CA LEU A 205 -6.54 22.05 -12.50
C LEU A 205 -5.79 22.07 -13.84
N SER A 206 -4.78 22.93 -13.92
CA SER A 206 -3.71 22.83 -14.89
C SER A 206 -2.37 22.72 -14.16
N ALA A 207 -1.78 21.54 -14.17
CA ALA A 207 -0.48 21.31 -13.55
C ALA A 207 0.63 22.15 -14.22
N LEU A 208 0.50 22.40 -15.52
CA LEU A 208 1.47 23.19 -16.29
C LEU A 208 1.40 24.68 -15.92
N GLU A 209 0.20 25.24 -15.85
CA GLU A 209 0.00 26.67 -15.57
C GLU A 209 -0.08 26.97 -14.07
N GLY A 210 -0.37 25.97 -13.23
CA GLY A 210 -0.49 26.08 -11.77
C GLY A 210 -1.92 26.40 -11.29
N ASP A 211 -2.91 26.45 -12.21
CA ASP A 211 -4.31 26.71 -11.86
C ASP A 211 -4.86 25.67 -10.86
N ASN A 212 -5.38 26.11 -9.74
CA ASN A 212 -5.96 25.32 -8.64
C ASN A 212 -5.01 24.26 -8.05
N VAL A 213 -3.69 24.38 -8.26
CA VAL A 213 -2.72 23.50 -7.62
C VAL A 213 -2.43 24.00 -6.20
N ALA A 214 -1.77 25.14 -6.05
CA ALA A 214 -1.47 25.77 -4.75
C ALA A 214 -2.28 27.06 -4.50
N SER A 215 -2.77 27.70 -5.56
CA SER A 215 -3.57 28.91 -5.50
C SER A 215 -4.81 28.78 -6.39
N GLN A 216 -5.87 29.51 -6.02
CA GLN A 216 -7.11 29.56 -6.78
C GLN A 216 -6.88 30.12 -8.19
N SER A 217 -7.51 29.50 -9.18
CA SER A 217 -7.41 29.91 -10.59
C SER A 217 -8.33 31.09 -10.89
N ALA A 218 -7.79 32.13 -11.53
CA ALA A 218 -8.61 33.20 -12.10
C ALA A 218 -9.35 32.75 -13.40
N ASN A 219 -8.88 31.69 -14.04
CA ASN A 219 -9.43 31.16 -15.29
C ASN A 219 -10.66 30.28 -15.06
N MET A 220 -10.88 29.81 -13.82
CA MET A 220 -12.03 28.97 -13.44
C MET A 220 -12.86 29.61 -12.32
N PRO A 221 -13.49 30.78 -12.56
CA PRO A 221 -14.27 31.48 -11.54
C PRO A 221 -15.53 30.73 -11.09
N TRP A 222 -15.95 29.73 -11.84
CA TRP A 222 -17.05 28.82 -11.52
C TRP A 222 -16.68 27.78 -10.44
N TYR A 223 -15.39 27.52 -10.24
CA TYR A 223 -14.92 26.57 -9.23
C TYR A 223 -14.68 27.29 -7.89
N SER A 224 -15.51 27.00 -6.90
CA SER A 224 -15.42 27.55 -5.54
C SER A 224 -14.85 26.57 -4.52
N GLY A 225 -14.42 25.40 -4.96
CA GLY A 225 -13.81 24.37 -4.11
C GLY A 225 -12.37 24.69 -3.69
N PRO A 226 -11.79 23.89 -2.80
CA PRO A 226 -10.40 24.06 -2.37
C PRO A 226 -9.41 23.75 -3.50
N THR A 227 -8.22 24.36 -3.44
CA THR A 227 -7.08 23.96 -4.28
C THR A 227 -6.61 22.56 -3.91
N LEU A 228 -5.81 21.93 -4.79
CA LEU A 228 -5.24 20.61 -4.49
C LEU A 228 -4.42 20.64 -3.20
N LEU A 229 -3.57 21.65 -3.01
CA LEU A 229 -2.75 21.79 -1.81
C LEU A 229 -3.60 21.95 -0.54
N GLU A 230 -4.66 22.76 -0.58
CA GLU A 230 -5.61 22.90 0.53
C GLU A 230 -6.30 21.58 0.88
N VAL A 231 -6.68 20.76 -0.11
CA VAL A 231 -7.21 19.41 0.13
C VAL A 231 -6.18 18.56 0.88
N LEU A 232 -4.94 18.52 0.41
CA LEU A 232 -3.87 17.74 1.03
C LEU A 232 -3.54 18.21 2.46
N GLU A 233 -3.59 19.50 2.73
CA GLU A 233 -3.34 20.07 4.06
C GLU A 233 -4.46 19.79 5.06
N THR A 234 -5.70 19.69 4.60
CA THR A 234 -6.90 19.68 5.46
C THR A 234 -7.56 18.31 5.59
N VAL A 235 -7.27 17.34 4.69
CA VAL A 235 -7.86 16.02 4.75
C VAL A 235 -7.52 15.34 6.09
N GLN A 236 -8.55 14.83 6.77
CA GLN A 236 -8.41 14.10 8.02
C GLN A 236 -8.29 12.61 7.73
N ILE A 237 -7.13 12.04 7.98
CA ILE A 237 -6.90 10.62 7.82
C ILE A 237 -7.24 9.91 9.15
N GLN A 238 -8.32 9.18 9.16
CA GLN A 238 -8.66 8.30 10.27
C GLN A 238 -7.99 6.95 10.03
N ARG A 239 -6.97 6.65 10.80
CA ARG A 239 -6.31 5.34 10.75
C ARG A 239 -7.17 4.33 11.50
N VAL A 240 -7.75 3.40 10.77
CA VAL A 240 -8.55 2.31 11.36
C VAL A 240 -7.74 1.55 12.41
N VAL A 241 -6.45 1.37 12.17
CA VAL A 241 -5.54 0.65 13.06
C VAL A 241 -5.40 1.24 14.46
N ASP A 242 -5.64 2.54 14.65
CA ASP A 242 -5.54 3.19 15.97
C ASP A 242 -6.64 2.72 16.94
N THR A 243 -7.78 2.29 16.42
CA THR A 243 -8.95 1.82 17.21
C THR A 243 -9.10 0.31 17.23
N GLN A 244 -8.27 -0.43 16.49
CA GLN A 244 -8.27 -1.89 16.47
C GLN A 244 -7.56 -2.48 17.70
N PRO A 245 -7.82 -3.74 18.04
CA PRO A 245 -7.07 -4.45 19.06
C PRO A 245 -5.56 -4.44 18.81
N MET A 246 -4.77 -4.52 19.87
CA MET A 246 -3.32 -4.51 19.81
C MET A 246 -2.79 -5.66 18.96
N ARG A 247 -1.92 -5.33 18.00
CA ARG A 247 -1.14 -6.25 17.18
C ARG A 247 0.31 -5.81 17.16
N PHE A 248 1.19 -6.67 17.61
CA PHE A 248 2.63 -6.41 17.61
C PHE A 248 3.37 -7.58 16.95
N PRO A 249 3.62 -7.53 15.64
CA PRO A 249 4.43 -8.51 14.95
C PRO A 249 5.89 -8.41 15.40
N VAL A 250 6.46 -9.51 15.87
CA VAL A 250 7.85 -9.57 16.30
C VAL A 250 8.75 -9.61 15.06
N GLN A 251 9.55 -8.56 14.87
CA GLN A 251 10.46 -8.43 13.73
C GLN A 251 11.88 -8.90 14.07
N TYR A 252 12.28 -8.73 15.34
CA TYR A 252 13.62 -9.10 15.80
C TYR A 252 13.61 -9.44 17.30
N VAL A 253 14.34 -10.47 17.68
CA VAL A 253 14.58 -10.81 19.09
C VAL A 253 15.92 -10.21 19.50
N ASN A 254 15.89 -9.20 20.36
CA ASN A 254 17.06 -8.47 20.81
C ASN A 254 17.59 -9.05 22.12
N ARG A 255 18.78 -9.62 22.09
CA ARG A 255 19.45 -10.20 23.26
C ARG A 255 20.94 -9.81 23.26
N PRO A 256 21.27 -8.53 23.55
CA PRO A 256 22.65 -8.04 23.51
C PRO A 256 23.51 -8.62 24.65
N ASN A 257 22.92 -9.06 25.75
CA ASN A 257 23.58 -9.66 26.91
C ASN A 257 22.63 -10.64 27.62
N LEU A 258 23.07 -11.23 28.74
CA LEU A 258 22.31 -12.21 29.50
C LEU A 258 21.15 -11.59 30.30
N ASP A 259 21.24 -10.29 30.61
CA ASP A 259 20.28 -9.59 31.48
C ASP A 259 19.15 -8.88 30.69
N PHE A 260 19.24 -8.89 29.35
CA PHE A 260 18.26 -8.25 28.49
C PHE A 260 17.74 -9.19 27.39
N ARG A 261 16.43 -9.39 27.38
CA ARG A 261 15.71 -10.03 26.26
C ARG A 261 14.52 -9.19 25.90
N GLY A 262 14.52 -8.65 24.69
CA GLY A 262 13.45 -7.80 24.17
C GLY A 262 13.00 -8.26 22.79
N PHE A 263 11.76 -7.96 22.48
CA PHE A 263 11.10 -8.28 21.22
C PHE A 263 10.86 -6.96 20.48
N SER A 264 11.60 -6.73 19.40
CA SER A 264 11.54 -5.49 18.65
C SER A 264 10.56 -5.62 17.48
N GLY A 265 9.78 -4.57 17.25
CA GLY A 265 8.81 -4.51 16.17
C GLY A 265 8.16 -3.13 16.09
N THR A 266 7.23 -3.00 15.14
CA THR A 266 6.35 -1.84 15.05
C THR A 266 4.94 -2.26 15.45
N ILE A 267 4.29 -1.48 16.31
CA ILE A 267 2.90 -1.72 16.70
C ILE A 267 2.02 -1.56 15.46
N ALA A 268 1.42 -2.65 15.00
CA ALA A 268 0.61 -2.66 13.79
C ALA A 268 -0.79 -2.08 14.02
N SER A 269 -1.35 -2.25 15.23
CA SER A 269 -2.63 -1.65 15.64
C SER A 269 -2.75 -1.55 17.15
N GLY A 270 -3.66 -0.70 17.61
CA GLY A 270 -3.94 -0.46 19.02
C GLY A 270 -2.80 0.20 19.78
N SER A 271 -2.77 0.02 21.07
CA SER A 271 -1.70 0.51 21.95
C SER A 271 -1.23 -0.59 22.92
N VAL A 272 -0.02 -0.42 23.44
CA VAL A 272 0.59 -1.28 24.44
C VAL A 272 1.01 -0.45 25.65
N LYS A 273 0.76 -0.97 26.87
CA LYS A 273 1.09 -0.31 28.14
C LYS A 273 1.94 -1.21 29.01
N VAL A 274 2.80 -0.60 29.83
CA VAL A 274 3.54 -1.33 30.86
C VAL A 274 2.54 -1.97 31.83
N GLY A 275 2.75 -3.25 32.14
CA GLY A 275 1.87 -4.06 32.98
C GLY A 275 0.72 -4.75 32.24
N GLN A 276 0.47 -4.43 30.95
CA GLN A 276 -0.56 -5.10 30.15
C GLN A 276 -0.24 -6.59 30.00
N ARG A 277 -1.27 -7.43 30.15
CA ARG A 277 -1.16 -8.87 29.85
C ARG A 277 -1.24 -9.09 28.34
N VAL A 278 -0.31 -9.87 27.84
CA VAL A 278 -0.20 -10.20 26.42
C VAL A 278 -0.09 -11.71 26.22
N LYS A 279 -0.47 -12.15 25.02
CA LYS A 279 -0.38 -13.53 24.58
C LYS A 279 0.45 -13.60 23.31
N ALA A 280 1.40 -14.53 23.26
CA ALA A 280 2.19 -14.81 22.05
C ALA A 280 1.46 -15.82 21.18
N LEU A 281 1.25 -15.52 19.92
CA LEU A 281 0.64 -16.43 18.93
C LEU A 281 1.67 -16.87 17.90
N PRO A 282 1.68 -18.14 17.46
CA PRO A 282 0.61 -19.14 17.65
C PRO A 282 0.68 -19.94 18.97
N SER A 283 1.72 -19.80 19.79
CA SER A 283 1.94 -20.67 20.97
C SER A 283 0.86 -20.56 22.04
N GLY A 284 0.17 -19.41 22.13
CA GLY A 284 -0.84 -19.13 23.17
C GLY A 284 -0.25 -18.81 24.54
N VAL A 285 1.07 -18.75 24.69
CA VAL A 285 1.71 -18.48 25.99
C VAL A 285 1.53 -17.02 26.39
N GLU A 286 1.13 -16.81 27.65
CA GLU A 286 0.86 -15.47 28.18
C GLU A 286 2.02 -14.95 29.04
N SER A 287 2.17 -13.63 29.05
CA SER A 287 3.06 -12.87 29.94
C SER A 287 2.52 -11.46 30.13
N SER A 288 3.31 -10.58 30.76
CA SER A 288 2.99 -9.16 30.90
C SER A 288 4.14 -8.30 30.40
N ILE A 289 3.81 -7.11 29.89
CA ILE A 289 4.80 -6.12 29.46
C ILE A 289 5.52 -5.56 30.70
N ALA A 290 6.81 -5.81 30.82
CA ALA A 290 7.63 -5.24 31.89
C ALA A 290 8.15 -3.84 31.53
N ARG A 291 8.59 -3.64 30.26
CA ARG A 291 9.13 -2.36 29.77
C ARG A 291 8.82 -2.18 28.29
N ILE A 292 8.69 -0.94 27.88
CA ILE A 292 8.61 -0.51 26.48
C ILE A 292 9.84 0.37 26.21
N VAL A 293 10.81 -0.16 25.48
CA VAL A 293 12.14 0.44 25.31
C VAL A 293 12.24 1.08 23.93
N THR A 294 12.70 2.34 23.90
CA THR A 294 13.06 3.06 22.68
C THR A 294 14.50 3.55 22.75
N PHE A 295 14.97 4.19 21.69
CA PHE A 295 16.30 4.80 21.68
C PHE A 295 16.43 5.93 22.71
N ASP A 296 15.36 6.71 22.92
CA ASP A 296 15.33 7.87 23.82
C ASP A 296 14.98 7.51 25.28
N GLY A 297 14.73 6.22 25.55
CA GLY A 297 14.39 5.71 26.88
C GLY A 297 13.14 4.84 26.90
N ASP A 298 12.68 4.53 28.12
CA ASP A 298 11.49 3.72 28.35
C ASP A 298 10.22 4.57 28.29
N LEU A 299 9.18 4.02 27.65
CA LEU A 299 7.86 4.63 27.56
C LEU A 299 6.87 3.92 28.50
N PRO A 300 5.89 4.63 29.08
CA PRO A 300 4.79 4.01 29.82
C PRO A 300 3.76 3.36 28.90
N GLU A 301 3.60 3.90 27.68
CA GLU A 301 2.64 3.47 26.66
C GLU A 301 3.20 3.79 25.27
N ALA A 302 2.84 2.98 24.28
CA ALA A 302 3.14 3.23 22.87
C ALA A 302 1.94 2.81 21.99
N GLY A 303 1.76 3.51 20.86
CA GLY A 303 0.62 3.34 19.95
C GLY A 303 0.98 2.80 18.57
N ALA A 304 -0.03 2.61 17.74
CA ALA A 304 0.12 2.13 16.38
C ALA A 304 1.09 2.98 15.55
N GLY A 305 2.01 2.33 14.85
CA GLY A 305 3.06 2.95 14.02
C GLY A 305 4.36 3.23 14.77
N GLU A 306 4.41 3.11 16.10
CA GLU A 306 5.63 3.30 16.87
C GLU A 306 6.50 2.03 16.84
N ALA A 307 7.79 2.24 16.58
CA ALA A 307 8.80 1.17 16.60
C ALA A 307 9.40 1.07 18.00
N VAL A 308 9.16 -0.05 18.68
CA VAL A 308 9.55 -0.26 20.08
C VAL A 308 10.15 -1.63 20.29
N THR A 309 10.83 -1.81 21.43
CA THR A 309 11.26 -3.11 21.94
C THR A 309 10.49 -3.44 23.22
N LEU A 310 9.65 -4.47 23.18
CA LEU A 310 8.89 -4.94 24.33
C LEU A 310 9.73 -5.93 25.14
N VAL A 311 9.88 -5.66 26.43
CA VAL A 311 10.48 -6.59 27.40
C VAL A 311 9.34 -7.21 28.20
N LEU A 312 9.29 -8.53 28.25
CA LEU A 312 8.28 -9.27 28.99
C LEU A 312 8.75 -9.61 30.41
N LYS A 313 7.81 -9.82 31.33
CA LYS A 313 8.08 -10.19 32.70
C LYS A 313 8.65 -11.60 32.80
N ASP A 314 8.15 -12.51 31.98
CA ASP A 314 8.52 -13.92 31.96
C ASP A 314 9.39 -14.23 30.73
N GLU A 315 10.34 -15.14 30.90
CA GLU A 315 11.11 -15.67 29.75
C GLU A 315 10.28 -16.73 29.02
N ILE A 316 9.53 -16.29 28.01
CA ILE A 316 8.75 -17.17 27.11
C ILE A 316 9.41 -17.26 25.74
N ASP A 317 9.15 -18.36 25.06
CA ASP A 317 9.73 -18.57 23.73
C ASP A 317 8.90 -17.85 22.67
N ILE A 318 9.52 -16.83 22.06
CA ILE A 318 8.95 -16.01 20.99
C ILE A 318 10.02 -15.84 19.91
N SER A 319 9.61 -16.04 18.68
CA SER A 319 10.48 -15.93 17.52
C SER A 319 10.05 -14.78 16.59
N ARG A 320 10.93 -14.42 15.67
CA ARG A 320 10.58 -13.53 14.58
C ARG A 320 9.42 -14.10 13.78
N GLY A 321 8.40 -13.28 13.55
CA GLY A 321 7.18 -13.65 12.83
C GLY A 321 6.03 -14.08 13.73
N ASP A 322 6.29 -14.26 15.06
CA ASP A 322 5.21 -14.42 16.02
C ASP A 322 4.49 -13.10 16.25
N LEU A 323 3.25 -13.17 16.73
CA LEU A 323 2.41 -12.02 16.99
C LEU A 323 2.10 -11.92 18.49
N LEU A 324 2.41 -10.78 19.10
CA LEU A 324 1.91 -10.46 20.44
C LEU A 324 0.56 -9.73 20.31
N VAL A 325 -0.42 -10.20 21.07
CA VAL A 325 -1.78 -9.66 21.15
C VAL A 325 -2.19 -9.45 22.62
N ASP A 326 -3.28 -8.73 22.88
CA ASP A 326 -3.86 -8.68 24.21
C ASP A 326 -4.25 -10.10 24.67
N ALA A 327 -4.05 -10.41 25.96
CA ALA A 327 -4.31 -11.75 26.50
C ALA A 327 -5.78 -12.20 26.37
N HIS A 328 -6.72 -11.24 26.29
CA HIS A 328 -8.15 -11.52 26.13
C HIS A 328 -8.57 -11.74 24.67
N GLU A 329 -7.64 -11.54 23.74
CA GLU A 329 -7.93 -11.69 22.30
C GLU A 329 -8.21 -13.16 21.95
N THR A 330 -9.24 -13.38 21.13
CA THR A 330 -9.67 -14.73 20.70
C THR A 330 -9.08 -15.14 19.35
N LEU A 331 -8.17 -14.32 18.80
CA LEU A 331 -7.52 -14.58 17.53
C LEU A 331 -6.78 -15.92 17.55
N ALA A 332 -7.03 -16.76 16.56
CA ALA A 332 -6.41 -18.06 16.39
C ALA A 332 -5.60 -18.14 15.10
N ALA A 333 -4.64 -19.05 15.06
CA ALA A 333 -3.94 -19.39 13.84
C ALA A 333 -4.82 -20.25 12.94
N VAL A 334 -4.79 -19.98 11.63
CA VAL A 334 -5.60 -20.66 10.60
C VAL A 334 -4.72 -21.27 9.53
N HIS A 335 -5.20 -22.30 8.85
CA HIS A 335 -4.48 -23.00 7.78
C HIS A 335 -4.83 -22.52 6.38
N GLY A 336 -5.72 -21.54 6.22
CA GLY A 336 -6.11 -21.02 4.92
C GLY A 336 -6.72 -19.64 4.99
N ALA A 337 -6.93 -19.05 3.82
CA ALA A 337 -7.63 -17.78 3.66
C ALA A 337 -8.16 -17.61 2.24
N ALA A 338 -9.27 -16.88 2.10
CA ALA A 338 -9.66 -16.26 0.86
C ALA A 338 -8.93 -14.91 0.74
N VAL A 339 -8.21 -14.71 -0.37
CA VAL A 339 -7.28 -13.60 -0.56
C VAL A 339 -7.58 -12.89 -1.87
N ASP A 340 -7.79 -11.59 -1.82
CA ASP A 340 -7.78 -10.74 -3.01
C ASP A 340 -6.34 -10.63 -3.52
N VAL A 341 -6.10 -10.98 -4.77
CA VAL A 341 -4.77 -11.03 -5.36
C VAL A 341 -4.65 -10.06 -6.52
N VAL A 342 -3.57 -9.29 -6.53
CA VAL A 342 -3.07 -8.57 -7.71
C VAL A 342 -1.89 -9.36 -8.24
N TRP A 343 -2.07 -10.01 -9.40
CA TRP A 343 -1.03 -10.85 -9.98
C TRP A 343 -0.06 -10.04 -10.82
N MET A 344 1.25 -10.27 -10.67
CA MET A 344 2.31 -9.40 -11.19
C MET A 344 3.34 -10.13 -12.07
N ALA A 345 3.13 -11.41 -12.34
CA ALA A 345 4.03 -12.22 -13.17
C ALA A 345 3.42 -12.49 -14.55
N GLU A 346 4.29 -12.65 -15.56
CA GLU A 346 3.88 -13.03 -16.92
C GLU A 346 3.25 -14.44 -16.94
N GLN A 347 3.81 -15.38 -16.15
CA GLN A 347 3.19 -16.69 -15.97
C GLN A 347 1.92 -16.54 -15.14
N PRO A 348 0.76 -17.00 -15.64
CA PRO A 348 -0.50 -16.87 -14.93
C PRO A 348 -0.52 -17.71 -13.65
N LEU A 349 -1.23 -17.21 -12.63
CA LEU A 349 -1.55 -17.96 -11.43
C LEU A 349 -2.58 -19.04 -11.76
N LYS A 350 -2.35 -20.28 -11.28
CA LYS A 350 -3.25 -21.42 -11.48
C LYS A 350 -3.48 -22.18 -10.19
N ALA A 351 -4.63 -22.85 -10.10
CA ALA A 351 -4.89 -23.80 -9.03
C ALA A 351 -3.82 -24.93 -9.03
N GLY A 352 -3.49 -25.42 -7.82
CA GLY A 352 -2.47 -26.43 -7.60
C GLY A 352 -1.04 -25.90 -7.47
N GLN A 353 -0.75 -24.67 -7.89
CA GLN A 353 0.56 -24.07 -7.75
C GLN A 353 0.86 -23.69 -6.30
N SER A 354 2.15 -23.75 -5.93
CA SER A 354 2.62 -23.38 -4.61
C SER A 354 3.67 -22.26 -4.69
N TYR A 355 3.53 -21.28 -3.81
CA TYR A 355 4.42 -20.14 -3.67
C TYR A 355 4.90 -20.00 -2.24
N ASP A 356 6.07 -19.40 -2.06
CA ASP A 356 6.42 -18.85 -0.75
C ASP A 356 5.61 -17.57 -0.54
N ILE A 357 5.04 -17.41 0.65
CA ILE A 357 4.35 -16.17 1.03
C ILE A 357 5.08 -15.53 2.20
N LYS A 358 5.01 -14.20 2.27
CA LYS A 358 5.52 -13.44 3.39
C LYS A 358 4.43 -12.50 3.91
N ILE A 359 4.17 -12.56 5.22
CA ILE A 359 3.20 -11.74 5.93
C ILE A 359 3.75 -11.35 7.30
N ALA A 360 3.69 -10.07 7.68
CA ALA A 360 4.08 -9.53 8.99
C ALA A 360 5.44 -10.05 9.51
N GLY A 361 6.38 -10.41 8.62
CA GLY A 361 7.69 -10.96 9.00
C GLY A 361 7.78 -12.48 9.01
N LYS A 362 6.66 -13.21 9.03
CA LYS A 362 6.59 -14.67 8.85
C LYS A 362 6.69 -15.03 7.38
N LYS A 363 7.43 -16.09 7.07
CA LYS A 363 7.52 -16.70 5.73
C LYS A 363 7.05 -18.15 5.84
N THR A 364 6.11 -18.54 4.99
CA THR A 364 5.64 -19.93 4.85
C THR A 364 5.31 -20.22 3.40
N ARG A 365 4.94 -21.45 3.11
CA ARG A 365 4.44 -21.84 1.80
C ARG A 365 2.92 -21.78 1.78
N ALA A 366 2.36 -21.31 0.65
CA ALA A 366 0.94 -21.37 0.36
C ALA A 366 0.70 -22.13 -0.95
N ARG A 367 -0.30 -22.99 -0.96
CA ARG A 367 -0.84 -23.61 -2.15
C ARG A 367 -2.10 -22.88 -2.59
N VAL A 368 -2.24 -22.66 -3.87
CA VAL A 368 -3.45 -22.12 -4.50
C VAL A 368 -4.45 -23.26 -4.67
N ASP A 369 -5.54 -23.24 -3.92
CA ASP A 369 -6.58 -24.30 -4.02
C ASP A 369 -7.52 -24.04 -5.18
N GLY A 370 -7.83 -22.75 -5.44
CA GLY A 370 -8.70 -22.35 -6.54
C GLY A 370 -8.73 -20.85 -6.74
N ILE A 371 -9.23 -20.43 -7.89
CA ILE A 371 -9.54 -19.04 -8.21
C ILE A 371 -11.06 -18.93 -8.22
N GLN A 372 -11.63 -18.19 -7.27
CA GLN A 372 -13.08 -18.04 -7.19
C GLN A 372 -13.61 -17.21 -8.36
N PHE A 373 -12.93 -16.08 -8.65
CA PHE A 373 -13.25 -15.22 -9.78
C PHE A 373 -12.10 -14.24 -10.08
N GLN A 374 -12.11 -13.72 -11.29
CA GLN A 374 -11.35 -12.54 -11.71
C GLN A 374 -12.29 -11.34 -11.79
N VAL A 375 -11.80 -10.15 -11.41
CA VAL A 375 -12.52 -8.88 -11.56
C VAL A 375 -12.19 -8.28 -12.94
N ASP A 376 -13.23 -7.97 -13.73
CA ASP A 376 -13.10 -7.14 -14.91
C ASP A 376 -13.04 -5.67 -14.48
N ILE A 377 -11.90 -5.04 -14.66
CA ILE A 377 -11.64 -3.67 -14.21
C ILE A 377 -12.49 -2.60 -14.92
N ASN A 378 -13.08 -2.91 -16.08
CA ASN A 378 -13.84 -1.96 -16.86
C ASN A 378 -15.27 -1.74 -16.33
N ASN A 379 -15.84 -2.83 -15.79
CA ASN A 379 -17.22 -2.84 -15.27
C ASN A 379 -17.34 -3.46 -13.88
N LEU A 380 -16.20 -3.79 -13.24
CA LEU A 380 -16.07 -4.42 -11.92
C LEU A 380 -16.89 -5.72 -11.75
N THR A 381 -17.27 -6.38 -12.85
CA THR A 381 -17.97 -7.66 -12.80
C THR A 381 -16.99 -8.80 -12.49
N GLN A 382 -17.51 -9.83 -11.84
CA GLN A 382 -16.77 -11.04 -11.51
C GLN A 382 -16.94 -12.05 -12.63
N ARG A 383 -15.84 -12.70 -13.04
CA ARG A 383 -15.81 -13.75 -14.06
C ARG A 383 -15.11 -14.98 -13.51
N GLU A 384 -15.69 -16.15 -13.70
CA GLU A 384 -15.01 -17.42 -13.46
C GLU A 384 -13.87 -17.60 -14.47
N VAL A 385 -12.68 -17.92 -13.97
CA VAL A 385 -11.49 -18.12 -14.79
C VAL A 385 -10.68 -19.31 -14.26
N ALA A 386 -10.00 -20.02 -15.17
CA ALA A 386 -9.10 -21.12 -14.80
C ALA A 386 -7.72 -20.62 -14.33
N GLU A 387 -7.34 -19.41 -14.72
CA GLU A 387 -6.04 -18.82 -14.41
C GLU A 387 -6.15 -17.30 -14.29
N LEU A 388 -5.28 -16.68 -13.49
CA LEU A 388 -5.20 -15.24 -13.32
C LEU A 388 -3.98 -14.72 -14.08
N PRO A 389 -4.16 -13.96 -15.18
CA PRO A 389 -3.06 -13.49 -16.02
C PRO A 389 -2.31 -12.32 -15.36
N LEU A 390 -1.23 -11.86 -15.98
CA LEU A 390 -0.52 -10.64 -15.60
C LEU A 390 -1.49 -9.46 -15.45
N ASN A 391 -1.34 -8.71 -14.38
CA ASN A 391 -2.22 -7.61 -13.97
C ASN A 391 -3.67 -8.03 -13.68
N GLY A 392 -3.95 -9.33 -13.63
CA GLY A 392 -5.23 -9.86 -13.21
C GLY A 392 -5.46 -9.58 -11.70
N ILE A 393 -6.70 -9.23 -11.37
CA ILE A 393 -7.14 -9.05 -9.99
C ILE A 393 -8.26 -10.04 -9.74
N GLY A 394 -8.17 -10.83 -8.68
CA GLY A 394 -9.17 -11.86 -8.40
C GLY A 394 -9.14 -12.36 -6.97
N LEU A 395 -10.15 -13.13 -6.60
CA LEU A 395 -10.23 -13.80 -5.30
C LEU A 395 -9.74 -15.23 -5.42
N VAL A 396 -8.80 -15.59 -4.54
CA VAL A 396 -8.08 -16.86 -4.57
C VAL A 396 -8.17 -17.53 -3.20
N ASP A 397 -8.42 -18.82 -3.17
CA ASP A 397 -8.35 -19.64 -1.96
C ASP A 397 -6.94 -20.19 -1.78
N LEU A 398 -6.38 -19.99 -0.59
CA LEU A 398 -5.05 -20.45 -0.21
C LEU A 398 -5.11 -21.41 0.97
N THR A 399 -4.27 -22.44 0.92
CA THR A 399 -3.91 -23.28 2.08
C THR A 399 -2.44 -23.07 2.43
N PHE A 400 -2.15 -22.94 3.71
CA PHE A 400 -0.81 -22.69 4.25
C PHE A 400 -0.20 -23.97 4.83
N ASP A 401 1.09 -24.20 4.57
CA ASP A 401 1.83 -25.33 5.16
C ASP A 401 1.93 -25.21 6.69
N GLU A 402 2.13 -23.98 7.20
CA GLU A 402 2.12 -23.66 8.62
C GLU A 402 0.95 -22.73 8.95
N PRO A 403 0.28 -22.92 10.10
CA PRO A 403 -0.81 -22.04 10.49
C PRO A 403 -0.31 -20.60 10.68
N LEU A 404 -1.11 -19.65 10.21
CA LEU A 404 -0.84 -18.23 10.28
C LEU A 404 -1.90 -17.50 11.10
N VAL A 405 -1.46 -16.50 11.86
CA VAL A 405 -2.36 -15.58 12.54
C VAL A 405 -2.63 -14.41 11.62
N LEU A 406 -3.88 -14.25 11.20
CA LEU A 406 -4.27 -13.31 10.15
C LEU A 406 -5.43 -12.43 10.62
N ASP A 407 -5.35 -11.15 10.27
CA ASP A 407 -6.50 -10.25 10.29
C ASP A 407 -7.03 -10.04 8.86
N GLN A 408 -8.25 -9.56 8.72
CA GLN A 408 -8.73 -9.04 7.44
C GLN A 408 -7.91 -7.82 7.05
N TYR A 409 -7.50 -7.71 5.79
CA TYR A 409 -6.66 -6.61 5.30
C TYR A 409 -7.27 -5.23 5.58
N GLN A 410 -8.58 -5.09 5.42
CA GLN A 410 -9.30 -3.83 5.64
C GLN A 410 -9.26 -3.37 7.12
N GLN A 411 -9.03 -4.28 8.05
CA GLN A 411 -8.90 -3.99 9.48
C GLN A 411 -7.45 -3.73 9.86
N ASN A 412 -6.53 -4.55 9.35
CA ASN A 412 -5.10 -4.42 9.61
C ASN A 412 -4.26 -4.82 8.38
N PRO A 413 -3.77 -3.84 7.59
CA PRO A 413 -2.97 -4.14 6.40
C PRO A 413 -1.65 -4.86 6.69
N VAL A 414 -1.08 -4.71 7.91
CA VAL A 414 0.20 -5.34 8.29
C VAL A 414 0.05 -6.84 8.51
N THR A 415 -1.02 -7.25 9.20
CA THR A 415 -1.30 -8.66 9.53
C THR A 415 -2.25 -9.33 8.55
N GLY A 416 -2.83 -8.55 7.61
CA GLY A 416 -3.71 -9.04 6.55
C GLY A 416 -3.14 -8.92 5.14
N GLY A 417 -1.97 -8.28 4.97
CA GLY A 417 -1.29 -8.13 3.68
C GLY A 417 -0.17 -9.13 3.49
N LEU A 418 -0.11 -9.79 2.33
CA LEU A 418 0.93 -10.74 2.01
C LEU A 418 1.49 -10.54 0.60
N ILE A 419 2.68 -11.06 0.35
CA ILE A 419 3.27 -11.13 -0.99
C ILE A 419 3.50 -12.58 -1.38
N PHE A 420 3.32 -12.86 -2.67
CA PHE A 420 3.67 -14.13 -3.29
C PHE A 420 5.09 -14.04 -3.86
N ILE A 421 5.89 -15.05 -3.57
CA ILE A 421 7.30 -15.13 -3.99
C ILE A 421 7.47 -16.42 -4.77
N ASP A 422 7.96 -16.30 -5.99
CA ASP A 422 8.32 -17.48 -6.79
C ASP A 422 9.49 -18.22 -6.15
N ARG A 423 9.35 -19.53 -5.99
CA ARG A 423 10.29 -20.35 -5.23
C ARG A 423 11.63 -20.58 -5.92
N LEU A 424 11.67 -20.45 -7.23
CA LEU A 424 12.88 -20.69 -8.04
C LEU A 424 13.67 -19.40 -8.23
N SER A 425 12.98 -18.33 -8.65
CA SER A 425 13.60 -17.04 -8.95
C SER A 425 13.72 -16.13 -7.74
N ASN A 426 12.97 -16.40 -6.66
CA ASN A 426 12.86 -15.57 -5.46
C ASN A 426 12.30 -14.15 -5.75
N VAL A 427 11.61 -14.00 -6.87
CA VAL A 427 10.96 -12.75 -7.31
C VAL A 427 9.57 -12.65 -6.72
N THR A 428 9.15 -11.45 -6.30
CA THR A 428 7.77 -11.18 -5.93
C THR A 428 6.88 -11.23 -7.18
N VAL A 429 5.89 -12.11 -7.18
CA VAL A 429 5.01 -12.40 -8.30
C VAL A 429 3.55 -11.97 -8.08
N GLY A 430 3.20 -11.55 -6.88
CA GLY A 430 1.86 -11.07 -6.56
C GLY A 430 1.79 -10.42 -5.19
N ALA A 431 0.75 -9.61 -4.99
CA ALA A 431 0.34 -9.09 -3.68
C ALA A 431 -1.04 -9.65 -3.34
N GLY A 432 -1.24 -9.97 -2.06
CA GLY A 432 -2.48 -10.52 -1.56
C GLY A 432 -3.01 -9.74 -0.36
N MET A 433 -4.31 -9.51 -0.33
CA MET A 433 -5.05 -8.88 0.75
C MET A 433 -6.03 -9.90 1.32
N VAL A 434 -5.83 -10.33 2.54
CA VAL A 434 -6.70 -11.30 3.22
C VAL A 434 -8.10 -10.71 3.33
N ARG A 435 -9.05 -11.32 2.63
CA ARG A 435 -10.47 -10.98 2.72
C ARG A 435 -11.11 -11.67 3.92
N GLU A 436 -10.85 -12.97 4.03
CA GLU A 436 -11.40 -13.79 5.10
C GLU A 436 -10.42 -14.91 5.46
N PRO A 437 -9.90 -14.92 6.72
CA PRO A 437 -9.21 -16.08 7.24
C PRO A 437 -10.18 -17.28 7.31
N ASN A 438 -9.75 -18.44 6.90
CA ASN A 438 -10.57 -19.65 7.02
C ASN A 438 -9.76 -20.79 7.63
N ASP A 439 -10.45 -21.57 8.45
CA ASP A 439 -9.88 -22.75 9.07
C ASP A 439 -10.34 -24.02 8.32
N LYS A 440 -10.69 -23.90 7.04
CA LYS A 440 -10.81 -25.08 6.21
C LYS A 440 -9.41 -25.70 6.15
N ALA A 441 -9.09 -26.46 7.19
CA ALA A 441 -8.18 -27.55 7.00
C ALA A 441 -8.77 -28.33 5.80
N THR A 442 -8.29 -28.04 4.60
CA THR A 442 -8.38 -29.05 3.57
C THR A 442 -7.85 -30.26 4.28
N VAL A 443 -8.67 -31.28 4.39
CA VAL A 443 -8.20 -32.63 4.71
C VAL A 443 -7.13 -32.83 3.63
N THR A 444 -5.91 -32.44 3.92
CA THR A 444 -4.76 -32.89 3.19
C THR A 444 -4.88 -34.37 3.33
N SER A 445 -5.24 -35.06 2.24
CA SER A 445 -5.12 -36.50 2.22
C SER A 445 -3.72 -36.73 2.80
N GLU A 446 -3.60 -37.59 3.77
CA GLU A 446 -2.35 -37.97 4.44
C GLU A 446 -1.24 -38.29 3.40
N PHE A 447 -1.64 -38.33 2.14
CA PHE A 447 -0.88 -38.73 0.95
C PHE A 447 -0.92 -37.61 -0.12
N SER A 448 0.22 -37.33 -0.72
CA SER A 448 0.36 -36.43 -1.87
C SER A 448 -0.42 -37.01 -3.10
N GLU A 449 -0.79 -36.14 -4.03
CA GLU A 449 -1.44 -36.53 -5.29
C GLU A 449 -0.63 -37.58 -6.03
N PHE A 450 0.70 -37.45 -6.05
CA PHE A 450 1.61 -38.45 -6.61
C PHE A 450 1.51 -39.80 -5.87
N GLU A 451 1.45 -39.80 -4.53
CA GLU A 451 1.31 -41.03 -3.74
C GLU A 451 -0.03 -41.71 -4.01
N LEU A 452 -1.11 -40.96 -4.17
CA LEU A 452 -2.43 -41.43 -4.49
C LEU A 452 -2.47 -42.03 -5.91
N GLU A 453 -1.91 -41.33 -6.91
CA GLU A 453 -1.80 -41.82 -8.28
C GLU A 453 -0.92 -43.06 -8.37
N LEU A 454 0.24 -43.05 -7.72
CA LEU A 454 1.14 -44.19 -7.66
C LEU A 454 0.47 -45.39 -6.98
N ASN A 455 -0.22 -45.15 -5.86
CA ASN A 455 -0.97 -46.19 -5.18
C ASN A 455 -2.07 -46.80 -6.05
N ALA A 456 -2.84 -45.95 -6.75
CA ALA A 456 -3.87 -46.41 -7.70
C ALA A 456 -3.26 -47.25 -8.87
N LEU A 457 -2.12 -46.81 -9.40
CA LEU A 457 -1.39 -47.49 -10.46
C LEU A 457 -0.83 -48.85 -9.99
N VAL A 458 -0.22 -48.88 -8.79
CA VAL A 458 0.30 -50.10 -8.17
C VAL A 458 -0.86 -51.09 -7.92
N ARG A 459 -1.96 -50.67 -7.37
CA ARG A 459 -3.13 -51.55 -7.13
C ARG A 459 -3.71 -52.11 -8.42
N LYS A 460 -3.74 -51.31 -9.49
CA LYS A 460 -4.27 -51.69 -10.79
C LYS A 460 -3.37 -52.69 -11.51
N HIS A 461 -2.06 -52.49 -11.52
CA HIS A 461 -1.12 -53.24 -12.36
C HIS A 461 -0.32 -54.28 -11.57
N PHE A 462 -0.22 -54.15 -10.23
CA PHE A 462 0.53 -55.06 -9.36
C PHE A 462 -0.30 -55.48 -8.12
N PRO A 463 -1.51 -56.03 -8.31
CA PRO A 463 -2.41 -56.39 -7.19
C PRO A 463 -1.77 -57.38 -6.22
N HIS A 464 -0.80 -58.14 -6.64
CA HIS A 464 -0.07 -59.11 -5.81
C HIS A 464 0.89 -58.41 -4.81
N TRP A 465 1.15 -57.11 -4.92
CA TRP A 465 1.93 -56.37 -3.91
C TRP A 465 1.10 -56.04 -2.68
N GLY A 466 -0.22 -56.21 -2.70
CA GLY A 466 -1.08 -56.00 -1.55
C GLY A 466 -1.16 -54.54 -1.07
N ALA A 467 -0.92 -53.59 -1.96
CA ALA A 467 -1.00 -52.16 -1.62
C ALA A 467 -2.42 -51.83 -1.11
N ARG A 468 -2.49 -51.22 0.09
CA ARG A 468 -3.77 -50.76 0.68
C ARG A 468 -4.33 -49.59 -0.11
N ASP A 469 -5.66 -49.49 -0.12
CA ASP A 469 -6.33 -48.28 -0.64
C ASP A 469 -6.08 -47.10 0.29
N LEU A 470 -5.34 -46.09 -0.19
CA LEU A 470 -5.04 -44.89 0.58
C LEU A 470 -6.24 -43.92 0.68
N LEU A 471 -7.25 -44.10 -0.21
CA LEU A 471 -8.51 -43.33 -0.18
C LEU A 471 -9.66 -44.12 0.48
N GLY A 472 -9.52 -45.42 0.66
CA GLY A 472 -10.49 -46.28 1.30
C GLY A 472 -10.48 -46.05 2.80
N GLY A 473 -11.44 -45.29 3.29
CA GLY A 473 -11.69 -45.17 4.71
C GLY A 473 -11.86 -46.52 5.41
N LYS A 474 -11.55 -46.56 6.70
CA LYS A 474 -11.67 -47.68 7.62
C LYS A 474 -12.94 -48.48 7.43
#